data_64f73dc341c44ce6d9d11d59f80dd1dd
#
_entry.id   64f73dc341c44ce6d9d11d59f80dd1dd
#
_cell.length_a   1.000
_cell.length_b   1.000
_cell.length_c   1.000
_cell.angle_alpha   90.00
_cell.angle_beta   90.00
_cell.angle_gamma   90.00
#
_symmetry.space_group_name_H-M   'P 1'
#
loop_
_entity.id
_entity.type
_entity.pdbx_description
1 polymer ?
#
loop_
_entity_poly.entity_id
_entity_poly.type
_entity_poly.pdbx_seq_one_letter_code
_entity_poly.pdbx_strand_id
1 'polypeptide(L)'
;MRDLKIAAVALFGAVTTACVSTQELPLAPNVVQLDTHASGALFTGQATTQTMRRAAELTLQNGYTHFRLENAQMSQGSQLAAVYSTESGNTLATGYGGATFATGSASGLSTPIYKRTADVAVTVVMFHADEPEAKGAFDAAAVLKRYGG
;
A
#
# COMPACT_ATOMS: atom_id res chain seq x y z
N MET A 1 -25.97 10.97 47.01
CA MET A 1 -26.26 10.06 45.90
C MET A 1 -26.48 10.93 44.68
N ARG A 2 -25.48 11.15 43.89
CA ARG A 2 -25.61 11.91 42.65
C ARG A 2 -24.80 11.19 41.59
N ASP A 3 -25.53 10.55 40.70
CA ASP A 3 -25.03 9.77 39.59
C ASP A 3 -24.27 10.67 38.62
N LEU A 4 -22.94 10.53 38.62
CA LEU A 4 -22.06 11.17 37.64
C LEU A 4 -22.10 10.34 36.37
N LYS A 5 -23.02 10.67 35.48
CA LYS A 5 -23.08 10.10 34.13
C LYS A 5 -21.86 10.60 33.34
N ILE A 6 -20.83 9.79 33.29
CA ILE A 6 -19.69 10.00 32.40
C ILE A 6 -20.18 9.73 30.99
N ALA A 7 -20.43 10.80 30.24
CA ALA A 7 -20.67 10.73 28.82
C ALA A 7 -19.34 10.37 28.15
N ALA A 8 -19.19 9.11 27.75
CA ALA A 8 -18.12 8.66 26.89
C ALA A 8 -18.32 9.27 25.51
N VAL A 9 -17.60 10.34 25.24
CA VAL A 9 -17.47 10.89 23.89
C VAL A 9 -16.59 9.91 23.11
N ALA A 10 -17.22 9.03 22.34
CA ALA A 10 -16.55 8.19 21.35
C ALA A 10 -16.01 9.13 20.28
N LEU A 11 -14.73 9.46 20.37
CA LEU A 11 -13.98 10.14 19.32
C LEU A 11 -13.82 9.13 18.17
N PHE A 12 -14.74 9.16 17.23
CA PHE A 12 -14.59 8.46 15.95
C PHE A 12 -13.47 9.17 15.20
N GLY A 13 -12.23 8.69 15.43
CA GLY A 13 -11.10 9.06 14.60
C GLY A 13 -11.41 8.62 13.18
N ALA A 14 -11.61 9.56 12.28
CA ALA A 14 -11.64 9.30 10.85
C ALA A 14 -10.32 8.64 10.48
N VAL A 15 -10.34 7.32 10.30
CA VAL A 15 -9.22 6.56 9.75
C VAL A 15 -9.12 7.00 8.30
N THR A 16 -8.24 7.97 8.04
CA THR A 16 -7.82 8.27 6.68
C THR A 16 -7.14 7.01 6.15
N THR A 17 -7.87 6.25 5.37
CA THR A 17 -7.36 5.05 4.72
C THR A 17 -6.23 5.47 3.79
N ALA A 18 -5.00 5.38 4.29
CA ALA A 18 -3.82 5.40 3.45
C ALA A 18 -3.97 4.24 2.46
N CYS A 19 -4.08 4.56 1.17
CA CYS A 19 -4.24 3.55 0.15
C CYS A 19 -2.89 2.88 -0.16
N VAL A 20 -2.38 2.14 0.80
CA VAL A 20 -1.27 1.20 0.62
C VAL A 20 -1.83 -0.19 0.84
N SER A 21 -1.73 -1.03 -0.16
CA SER A 21 -2.16 -2.43 -0.11
C SER A 21 -1.01 -3.34 -0.51
N THR A 22 -0.86 -4.46 0.17
CA THR A 22 0.11 -5.50 -0.17
C THR A 22 -0.63 -6.80 -0.43
N GLN A 23 -0.38 -7.40 -1.58
CA GLN A 23 -0.86 -8.73 -1.96
C GLN A 23 0.28 -9.72 -1.81
N GLU A 24 -0.07 -10.94 -1.43
CA GLU A 24 0.87 -12.02 -1.14
C GLU A 24 0.52 -13.22 -2.01
N LEU A 25 1.52 -13.73 -2.73
CA LEU A 25 1.40 -14.94 -3.51
C LEU A 25 2.45 -15.95 -3.04
N PRO A 26 2.07 -16.99 -2.27
CA PRO A 26 2.99 -18.05 -1.87
C PRO A 26 3.42 -18.84 -3.11
N LEU A 27 4.72 -18.89 -3.37
CA LEU A 27 5.30 -19.64 -4.48
C LEU A 27 5.88 -20.98 -4.04
N ALA A 28 6.43 -21.03 -2.81
CA ALA A 28 6.97 -22.23 -2.17
C ALA A 28 6.88 -22.05 -0.63
N PRO A 29 7.12 -23.09 0.18
CA PRO A 29 7.03 -22.98 1.64
C PRO A 29 7.88 -21.86 2.25
N ASN A 30 9.03 -21.57 1.64
CA ASN A 30 9.94 -20.49 2.07
C ASN A 30 10.06 -19.35 1.06
N VAL A 31 9.16 -19.26 0.07
CA VAL A 31 9.20 -18.24 -0.99
C VAL A 31 7.82 -17.62 -1.19
N VAL A 32 7.74 -16.31 -1.02
CA VAL A 32 6.50 -15.55 -1.21
C VAL A 32 6.78 -14.34 -2.10
N GLN A 33 5.93 -14.12 -3.09
CA GLN A 33 5.94 -12.87 -3.85
C GLN A 33 5.06 -11.85 -3.13
N LEU A 34 5.57 -10.64 -2.98
CA LEU A 34 4.86 -9.48 -2.46
C LEU A 34 4.68 -8.43 -3.55
N ASP A 35 3.46 -8.00 -3.73
CA ASP A 35 3.11 -6.88 -4.60
C ASP A 35 2.47 -5.78 -3.75
N THR A 36 3.20 -4.69 -3.55
CA THR A 36 2.75 -3.54 -2.76
C THR A 36 2.38 -2.38 -3.67
N HIS A 37 1.14 -1.94 -3.58
CA HIS A 37 0.61 -0.79 -4.29
C HIS A 37 0.38 0.37 -3.33
N ALA A 38 0.93 1.52 -3.63
CA ALA A 38 0.71 2.76 -2.88
C ALA A 38 0.20 3.86 -3.80
N SER A 39 -0.84 4.56 -3.38
CA SER A 39 -1.43 5.64 -4.16
C SER A 39 -1.59 6.92 -3.33
N GLY A 40 -1.26 8.06 -3.96
CA GLY A 40 -1.27 9.38 -3.34
C GLY A 40 0.14 9.93 -3.09
N ALA A 41 0.28 11.26 -3.17
CA ALA A 41 1.59 11.92 -3.10
C ALA A 41 2.34 11.68 -1.78
N LEU A 42 1.62 11.47 -0.68
CA LEU A 42 2.19 11.24 0.66
C LEU A 42 2.59 9.77 0.88
N PHE A 43 2.06 8.83 0.11
CA PHE A 43 2.17 7.39 0.38
C PHE A 43 3.10 6.64 -0.57
N THR A 44 3.47 7.24 -1.71
CA THR A 44 4.37 6.61 -2.67
C THR A 44 5.74 6.26 -2.07
N GLY A 45 6.25 7.09 -1.13
CA GLY A 45 7.49 6.80 -0.40
C GLY A 45 7.35 5.69 0.65
N GLN A 46 6.14 5.32 1.04
CA GLN A 46 5.90 4.30 2.06
C GLN A 46 5.83 2.87 1.48
N ALA A 47 5.70 2.71 0.17
CA ALA A 47 5.60 1.40 -0.46
C ALA A 47 6.78 0.49 -0.10
N THR A 48 8.01 0.99 -0.18
CA THR A 48 9.21 0.23 0.18
C THR A 48 9.24 -0.14 1.67
N THR A 49 8.91 0.81 2.55
CA THR A 49 8.86 0.57 4.00
C THR A 49 7.83 -0.49 4.35
N GLN A 50 6.66 -0.41 3.72
CA GLN A 50 5.59 -1.38 3.93
C GLN A 50 5.98 -2.78 3.41
N THR A 51 6.62 -2.85 2.24
CA THR A 51 7.13 -4.11 1.68
C THR A 51 8.16 -4.75 2.62
N MET A 52 9.13 -3.98 3.12
CA MET A 52 10.15 -4.47 4.06
C MET A 52 9.53 -4.98 5.36
N ARG A 53 8.60 -4.21 5.93
CA ARG A 53 7.87 -4.61 7.12
C ARG A 53 7.10 -5.90 6.90
N ARG A 54 6.35 -5.99 5.79
CA ARG A 54 5.54 -7.17 5.50
C ARG A 54 6.40 -8.42 5.22
N ALA A 55 7.52 -8.27 4.52
CA ALA A 55 8.48 -9.36 4.33
C ALA A 55 9.00 -9.91 5.66
N ALA A 56 9.35 -9.03 6.60
CA ALA A 56 9.81 -9.44 7.93
C ALA A 56 8.71 -10.10 8.76
N GLU A 57 7.48 -9.57 8.74
CA GLU A 57 6.32 -10.18 9.40
C GLU A 57 6.06 -11.60 8.89
N LEU A 58 6.02 -11.79 7.57
CA LEU A 58 5.82 -13.09 6.93
C LEU A 58 6.92 -14.08 7.29
N THR A 59 8.17 -13.61 7.29
CA THR A 59 9.31 -14.44 7.66
C THR A 59 9.14 -15.05 9.05
N LEU A 60 8.79 -14.22 10.04
CA LEU A 60 8.58 -14.69 11.41
C LEU A 60 7.30 -15.53 11.54
N GLN A 61 6.21 -15.19 10.85
CA GLN A 61 4.95 -15.93 10.87
C GLN A 61 5.11 -17.34 10.30
N ASN A 62 6.00 -17.53 9.32
CA ASN A 62 6.30 -18.82 8.73
C ASN A 62 7.40 -19.61 9.48
N GLY A 63 7.90 -19.07 10.62
CA GLY A 63 8.87 -19.75 11.47
C GLY A 63 10.34 -19.58 11.04
N TYR A 64 10.59 -18.70 10.07
CA TYR A 64 11.95 -18.35 9.63
C TYR A 64 12.47 -17.14 10.41
N THR A 65 13.76 -16.88 10.33
CA THR A 65 14.40 -15.78 11.06
C THR A 65 15.04 -14.74 10.14
N HIS A 66 15.42 -15.14 8.94
CA HIS A 66 16.10 -14.32 7.95
C HIS A 66 15.37 -14.34 6.62
N PHE A 67 15.51 -13.26 5.84
CA PHE A 67 14.98 -13.21 4.49
C PHE A 67 15.86 -12.42 3.55
N ARG A 68 15.74 -12.71 2.27
CA ARG A 68 16.36 -11.99 1.16
C ARG A 68 15.28 -11.54 0.21
N LEU A 69 15.47 -10.37 -0.37
CA LEU A 69 14.61 -9.85 -1.42
C LEU A 69 15.26 -10.12 -2.78
N GLU A 70 14.54 -10.78 -3.64
CA GLU A 70 14.97 -11.11 -4.99
C GLU A 70 14.00 -10.54 -6.01
N ASN A 71 14.48 -10.29 -7.24
CA ASN A 71 13.67 -9.77 -8.35
C ASN A 71 12.89 -8.49 -7.98
N ALA A 72 13.48 -7.62 -7.16
CA ALA A 72 12.84 -6.38 -6.74
C ALA A 72 12.64 -5.45 -7.94
N GLN A 73 11.39 -5.10 -8.19
CA GLN A 73 11.00 -4.13 -9.21
C GLN A 73 10.19 -3.02 -8.55
N MET A 74 10.50 -1.78 -8.92
CA MET A 74 9.73 -0.62 -8.50
C MET A 74 9.29 0.15 -9.72
N SER A 75 8.01 0.40 -9.81
CA SER A 75 7.45 1.29 -10.82
C SER A 75 6.75 2.48 -10.15
N GLN A 76 6.87 3.63 -10.78
CA GLN A 76 6.16 4.83 -10.37
C GLN A 76 5.35 5.34 -11.56
N GLY A 77 4.11 5.71 -11.29
CA GLY A 77 3.20 6.16 -12.30
C GLY A 77 2.25 7.24 -11.80
N SER A 78 1.33 7.59 -12.66
CA SER A 78 0.20 8.44 -12.31
C SER A 78 -1.08 7.82 -12.86
N GLN A 79 -2.10 7.77 -12.02
CA GLN A 79 -3.42 7.29 -12.39
C GLN A 79 -4.39 8.45 -12.42
N LEU A 80 -5.28 8.47 -13.43
CA LEU A 80 -6.34 9.47 -13.47
C LEU A 80 -7.29 9.24 -12.29
N ALA A 81 -7.35 10.22 -11.38
CA ALA A 81 -8.17 10.14 -10.19
C ALA A 81 -9.56 10.75 -10.40
N ALA A 82 -9.65 11.84 -11.15
CA ALA A 82 -10.89 12.52 -11.47
C ALA A 82 -10.70 13.43 -12.67
N VAL A 83 -11.81 13.76 -13.33
CA VAL A 83 -11.88 14.85 -14.31
C VAL A 83 -12.82 15.90 -13.74
N TYR A 84 -12.30 17.10 -13.54
CA TYR A 84 -13.12 18.23 -13.13
C TYR A 84 -13.56 18.99 -14.37
N SER A 85 -14.85 18.97 -14.66
CA SER A 85 -15.41 19.77 -15.74
C SER A 85 -16.21 20.94 -15.16
N THR A 86 -15.85 22.16 -15.55
CA THR A 86 -16.65 23.36 -15.26
C THR A 86 -17.68 23.57 -16.36
N GLU A 87 -18.81 22.98 -16.18
CA GLU A 87 -20.01 23.37 -16.93
C GLU A 87 -21.04 23.98 -16.01
N SER A 88 -21.80 24.91 -16.53
CA SER A 88 -23.02 25.46 -15.89
C SER A 88 -24.19 24.45 -15.98
N GLY A 89 -23.94 23.24 -15.45
CA GLY A 89 -24.89 22.15 -15.37
C GLY A 89 -24.22 21.00 -14.64
N ASN A 90 -24.69 20.65 -13.45
CA ASN A 90 -24.15 19.64 -12.56
C ASN A 90 -23.97 18.29 -13.26
N THR A 91 -22.71 17.96 -13.62
CA THR A 91 -22.36 16.60 -14.00
C THR A 91 -21.07 16.22 -13.29
N LEU A 92 -21.21 15.41 -12.24
CA LEU A 92 -20.11 14.68 -11.61
C LEU A 92 -19.87 13.42 -12.40
N ALA A 93 -18.77 13.36 -13.15
CA ALA A 93 -18.30 12.12 -13.79
C ALA A 93 -17.30 11.45 -12.84
N THR A 94 -17.71 10.37 -12.20
CA THR A 94 -16.84 9.48 -11.44
C THR A 94 -16.42 8.32 -12.33
N GLY A 95 -15.13 8.21 -12.63
CA GLY A 95 -14.57 7.09 -13.38
C GLY A 95 -14.16 5.97 -12.44
N TYR A 96 -14.68 4.76 -12.66
CA TYR A 96 -14.21 3.52 -12.08
C TYR A 96 -13.47 2.71 -13.16
N GLY A 97 -12.25 2.26 -12.86
CA GLY A 97 -11.57 1.26 -13.68
C GLY A 97 -11.01 1.76 -15.02
N GLY A 98 -10.59 3.02 -15.12
CA GLY A 98 -9.84 3.52 -16.29
C GLY A 98 -10.69 3.85 -17.54
N ALA A 99 -12.01 3.75 -17.46
CA ALA A 99 -12.91 4.18 -18.52
C ALA A 99 -13.83 5.29 -18.02
N THR A 100 -13.75 6.46 -18.64
CA THR A 100 -14.65 7.60 -18.36
C THR A 100 -15.67 7.67 -19.49
N PHE A 101 -16.93 7.46 -19.18
CA PHE A 101 -18.01 7.67 -20.11
C PHE A 101 -18.62 9.05 -19.87
N ALA A 102 -18.35 9.98 -20.75
CA ALA A 102 -19.05 11.27 -20.79
C ALA A 102 -19.98 11.27 -22.02
N THR A 103 -21.28 11.22 -21.78
CA THR A 103 -22.29 11.45 -22.82
C THR A 103 -22.88 12.83 -22.59
N GLY A 104 -22.43 13.78 -23.39
CA GLY A 104 -22.95 15.15 -23.39
C GLY A 104 -22.11 16.01 -24.32
N SER A 105 -22.72 16.67 -25.27
CA SER A 105 -22.09 17.68 -26.11
C SER A 105 -21.94 18.96 -25.26
N ALA A 106 -20.77 19.15 -24.69
CA ALA A 106 -20.47 20.27 -23.84
C ALA A 106 -19.16 20.93 -24.23
N SER A 107 -19.20 22.21 -24.51
CA SER A 107 -18.04 23.08 -24.66
C SER A 107 -17.60 23.55 -23.27
N GLY A 108 -16.92 22.68 -22.53
CA GLY A 108 -16.39 22.97 -21.19
C GLY A 108 -14.91 22.64 -21.10
N LEU A 109 -14.19 23.37 -20.25
CA LEU A 109 -12.80 23.05 -19.90
C LEU A 109 -12.79 21.88 -18.92
N SER A 110 -12.23 20.75 -19.31
CA SER A 110 -12.03 19.60 -18.43
C SER A 110 -10.57 19.57 -17.97
N THR A 111 -10.37 19.58 -16.65
CA THR A 111 -9.04 19.47 -16.04
C THR A 111 -8.88 18.08 -15.44
N PRO A 112 -8.00 17.22 -15.97
CA PRO A 112 -7.73 15.93 -15.38
C PRO A 112 -6.91 16.07 -14.10
N ILE A 113 -7.33 15.38 -13.05
CA ILE A 113 -6.61 15.28 -11.78
C ILE A 113 -5.92 13.91 -11.74
N TYR A 114 -4.60 13.91 -11.64
CA TYR A 114 -3.80 12.68 -11.55
C TYR A 114 -3.36 12.41 -10.13
N LYS A 115 -3.45 11.15 -9.72
CA LYS A 115 -2.94 10.63 -8.46
C LYS A 115 -1.66 9.86 -8.71
N ARG A 116 -0.62 10.16 -7.96
CA ARG A 116 0.65 9.42 -8.04
C ARG A 116 0.48 8.01 -7.48
N THR A 117 1.12 7.05 -8.13
CA THR A 117 1.15 5.64 -7.72
C THR A 117 2.59 5.15 -7.65
N ALA A 118 2.84 4.21 -6.74
CA ALA A 118 4.08 3.46 -6.68
C ALA A 118 3.75 1.98 -6.43
N ASP A 119 4.34 1.13 -7.22
CA ASP A 119 4.20 -0.31 -7.13
C ASP A 119 5.57 -0.93 -6.85
N VAL A 120 5.63 -1.82 -5.87
CA VAL A 120 6.82 -2.58 -5.52
C VAL A 120 6.48 -4.05 -5.59
N ALA A 121 7.08 -4.76 -6.54
CA ALA A 121 7.00 -6.20 -6.67
C ALA A 121 8.33 -6.83 -6.25
N VAL A 122 8.30 -7.82 -5.36
CA VAL A 122 9.50 -8.46 -4.85
C VAL A 122 9.23 -9.90 -4.44
N THR A 123 10.21 -10.77 -4.64
CA THR A 123 10.20 -12.15 -4.13
C THR A 123 10.95 -12.20 -2.82
N VAL A 124 10.29 -12.65 -1.77
CA VAL A 124 10.87 -12.86 -0.43
C VAL A 124 11.26 -14.32 -0.32
N VAL A 125 12.55 -14.59 -0.12
CA VAL A 125 13.10 -15.93 0.15
C VAL A 125 13.50 -15.97 1.62
N MET A 126 12.94 -16.92 2.37
CA MET A 126 13.08 -17.02 3.83
C MET A 126 14.03 -18.15 4.21
N PHE A 127 14.80 -17.93 5.28
CA PHE A 127 15.85 -18.84 5.76
C PHE A 127 15.79 -18.99 7.29
N HIS A 128 16.25 -20.14 7.78
CA HIS A 128 16.61 -20.30 9.19
C HIS A 128 18.01 -19.71 9.46
N ALA A 129 18.28 -19.36 10.73
CA ALA A 129 19.54 -18.70 11.09
C ALA A 129 20.79 -19.58 10.87
N ASP A 130 20.63 -20.89 10.90
CA ASP A 130 21.67 -21.90 10.73
C ASP A 130 21.97 -22.24 9.26
N GLU A 131 21.14 -21.77 8.34
CA GLU A 131 21.36 -21.98 6.92
C GLU A 131 22.48 -21.09 6.38
N PRO A 132 23.39 -21.62 5.52
CA PRO A 132 24.49 -20.85 4.97
C PRO A 132 24.00 -19.66 4.10
N GLU A 133 22.83 -19.78 3.50
CA GLU A 133 22.16 -18.76 2.69
C GLU A 133 21.66 -17.56 3.52
N ALA A 134 21.49 -17.75 4.84
CA ALA A 134 21.14 -16.67 5.76
C ALA A 134 22.28 -15.63 5.92
N LYS A 135 23.51 -15.98 5.54
CA LYS A 135 24.63 -15.03 5.54
C LYS A 135 24.40 -13.91 4.55
N GLY A 136 24.32 -12.68 5.06
CA GLY A 136 24.01 -11.48 4.26
C GLY A 136 22.53 -11.27 3.97
N ALA A 137 21.64 -12.12 4.49
CA ALA A 137 20.19 -11.88 4.49
C ALA A 137 19.79 -10.90 5.60
N PHE A 138 18.59 -10.33 5.49
CA PHE A 138 18.03 -9.44 6.50
C PHE A 138 17.54 -10.26 7.69
N ASP A 139 17.87 -9.83 8.90
CA ASP A 139 17.26 -10.33 10.14
C ASP A 139 15.85 -9.72 10.26
N ALA A 140 14.84 -10.58 10.27
CA ALA A 140 13.44 -10.16 10.28
C ALA A 140 13.06 -9.37 11.54
N ALA A 141 13.57 -9.78 12.71
CA ALA A 141 13.30 -9.07 13.96
C ALA A 141 13.95 -7.68 13.99
N ALA A 142 15.17 -7.56 13.47
CA ALA A 142 15.84 -6.27 13.34
C ALA A 142 15.12 -5.33 12.36
N VAL A 143 14.61 -5.87 11.25
CA VAL A 143 13.82 -5.11 10.29
C VAL A 143 12.52 -4.61 10.90
N LEU A 144 11.80 -5.45 11.65
CA LEU A 144 10.57 -5.02 12.35
C LEU A 144 10.85 -3.95 13.40
N LYS A 145 11.94 -4.05 14.13
CA LYS A 145 12.35 -3.01 15.08
C LYS A 145 12.59 -1.66 14.40
N ARG A 146 13.08 -1.68 13.14
CA ARG A 146 13.38 -0.46 12.38
C ARG A 146 12.16 0.13 11.68
N TYR A 147 11.27 -0.70 11.16
CA TYR A 147 10.16 -0.30 10.30
C TYR A 147 8.77 -0.58 10.89
N GLY A 148 8.69 -1.20 12.06
CA GLY A 148 7.44 -1.65 12.68
C GLY A 148 6.82 -0.65 13.66
N GLY A 149 7.44 0.53 13.84
CA GLY A 149 6.95 1.60 14.74
C GLY A 149 5.87 2.47 14.11
#